data_36b00dbc87da78712e78b5a33ff6ff80
#
_entry.id   36b00dbc87da78712e78b5a33ff6ff80
#
_cell.length_a   1.000
_cell.length_b   1.000
_cell.length_c   1.000
_cell.angle_alpha   90.00
_cell.angle_beta   90.00
_cell.angle_gamma   90.00
#
_symmetry.space_group_name_H-M   'P 1'
#
loop_
_entity.id
_entity.type
_entity.pdbx_description
1 polymer ?
#
loop_
_entity_poly.entity_id
_entity_poly.type
_entity_poly.pdbx_seq_one_letter_code
_entity_poly.pdbx_strand_id
1 'polypeptide(L)'
;MLLFSGFLLSTNLRVNRSVVVSNDTAELVEQRVKKVNSLRSEIDALSTRVNDLSKTLDSQNADGSQDSESAGNGTMLPAVEGPGLVVMLDDSPLWENMVDANGSSANINDYVVHQQDIEAVVNALWAGGAESMQIMDQRVLFNSAVRCSGNVLLLQGKKYSPPFKISAIGPVEGMRKALDDSEEVSIYKQYVSAFGLGWQVDEKTKLHFDATDALQQPLQYAKALENDKNGDSQEGK
;
A
#
# COMPACT_ATOMS: atom_id res chain seq x y z
N MET A 1 -39.77 42.88 29.38
CA MET A 1 -38.78 42.08 30.15
C MET A 1 -38.89 40.56 29.89
N LEU A 2 -40.10 39.96 29.88
CA LEU A 2 -40.26 38.49 29.67
C LEU A 2 -39.81 37.97 28.32
N LEU A 3 -39.92 38.71 27.20
CA LEU A 3 -39.47 38.29 25.88
C LEU A 3 -37.96 38.18 25.74
N PHE A 4 -37.17 39.03 26.39
CA PHE A 4 -35.70 38.96 26.39
C PHE A 4 -35.21 37.78 27.19
N SER A 5 -35.84 37.44 28.29
CA SER A 5 -35.51 36.29 29.13
C SER A 5 -35.73 34.95 28.36
N GLY A 6 -36.84 34.84 27.62
CA GLY A 6 -37.16 33.65 26.81
C GLY A 6 -36.20 33.47 25.64
N PHE A 7 -35.75 34.54 24.99
CA PHE A 7 -34.79 34.50 23.93
C PHE A 7 -33.40 34.03 24.40
N LEU A 8 -32.93 34.54 25.53
CA LEU A 8 -31.64 34.11 26.14
C LEU A 8 -31.66 32.65 26.60
N LEU A 9 -32.81 32.17 27.11
CA LEU A 9 -32.96 30.77 27.51
C LEU A 9 -33.00 29.84 26.27
N SER A 10 -33.66 30.23 25.21
CA SER A 10 -33.70 29.47 23.94
C SER A 10 -32.35 29.41 23.25
N THR A 11 -31.57 30.50 23.28
CA THR A 11 -30.22 30.53 22.70
C THR A 11 -29.23 29.67 23.52
N ASN A 12 -29.36 29.70 24.84
CA ASN A 12 -28.50 28.88 25.70
C ASN A 12 -28.76 27.37 25.55
N LEU A 13 -30.02 26.95 25.36
CA LEU A 13 -30.40 25.58 25.08
C LEU A 13 -29.93 25.11 23.70
N ARG A 14 -29.84 25.99 22.70
CA ARG A 14 -29.30 25.66 21.38
C ARG A 14 -27.78 25.50 21.38
N VAL A 15 -27.08 26.38 22.07
CA VAL A 15 -25.61 26.31 22.20
C VAL A 15 -25.19 25.07 23.00
N ASN A 16 -25.93 24.74 24.06
CA ASN A 16 -25.59 23.57 24.87
C ASN A 16 -25.83 22.22 24.15
N ARG A 17 -26.80 22.16 23.21
CA ARG A 17 -26.98 20.97 22.36
C ARG A 17 -25.83 20.74 21.37
N SER A 18 -25.23 21.81 20.85
CA SER A 18 -24.07 21.66 19.93
C SER A 18 -22.80 21.20 20.66
N VAL A 19 -22.63 21.59 21.92
CA VAL A 19 -21.48 21.16 22.75
C VAL A 19 -21.59 19.68 23.13
N VAL A 20 -22.79 19.18 23.43
CA VAL A 20 -23.01 17.75 23.74
C VAL A 20 -22.76 16.87 22.53
N VAL A 21 -23.19 17.29 21.33
CA VAL A 21 -22.94 16.54 20.09
C VAL A 21 -21.44 16.50 19.73
N SER A 22 -20.69 17.56 20.01
CA SER A 22 -19.23 17.57 19.75
C SER A 22 -18.45 16.67 20.73
N ASN A 23 -18.89 16.55 21.99
CA ASN A 23 -18.28 15.63 22.96
C ASN A 23 -18.56 14.16 22.60
N ASP A 24 -19.77 13.83 22.18
CA ASP A 24 -20.14 12.47 21.72
C ASP A 24 -19.32 12.05 20.48
N THR A 25 -19.10 12.96 19.54
CA THR A 25 -18.29 12.66 18.35
C THR A 25 -16.80 12.50 18.70
N ALA A 26 -16.25 13.29 19.60
CA ALA A 26 -14.88 13.17 20.06
C ALA A 26 -14.67 11.83 20.81
N GLU A 27 -15.58 11.46 21.68
CA GLU A 27 -15.56 10.18 22.38
C GLU A 27 -15.68 8.99 21.42
N LEU A 28 -16.56 9.07 20.41
CA LEU A 28 -16.71 8.05 19.38
C LEU A 28 -15.42 7.88 18.55
N VAL A 29 -14.76 8.98 18.21
CA VAL A 29 -13.47 8.95 17.49
C VAL A 29 -12.39 8.30 18.37
N GLU A 30 -12.32 8.66 19.64
CA GLU A 30 -11.35 8.06 20.58
C GLU A 30 -11.59 6.55 20.75
N GLN A 31 -12.84 6.11 20.87
CA GLN A 31 -13.19 4.69 20.93
C GLN A 31 -12.80 3.96 19.66
N ARG A 32 -13.01 4.57 18.48
CA ARG A 32 -12.59 4.00 17.18
C ARG A 32 -11.08 3.89 17.07
N VAL A 33 -10.33 4.90 17.49
CA VAL A 33 -8.87 4.88 17.52
C VAL A 33 -8.36 3.78 18.46
N LYS A 34 -8.92 3.64 19.66
CA LYS A 34 -8.59 2.56 20.60
C LYS A 34 -8.86 1.19 19.98
N LYS A 35 -10.01 1.02 19.30
CA LYS A 35 -10.37 -0.24 18.65
C LYS A 35 -9.41 -0.58 17.49
N VAL A 36 -9.03 0.41 16.68
CA VAL A 36 -8.05 0.23 15.59
C VAL A 36 -6.70 -0.19 16.15
N ASN A 37 -6.23 0.47 17.21
CA ASN A 37 -4.95 0.13 17.85
C ASN A 37 -4.98 -1.27 18.48
N SER A 38 -6.08 -1.66 19.10
CA SER A 38 -6.28 -3.01 19.65
C SER A 38 -6.24 -4.07 18.54
N LEU A 39 -6.93 -3.84 17.42
CA LEU A 39 -6.93 -4.76 16.28
C LEU A 39 -5.54 -4.87 15.63
N ARG A 40 -4.79 -3.78 15.55
CA ARG A 40 -3.39 -3.81 15.06
C ARG A 40 -2.52 -4.67 15.96
N SER A 41 -2.60 -4.48 17.28
CA SER A 41 -1.83 -5.30 18.23
C SER A 41 -2.21 -6.79 18.15
N GLU A 42 -3.48 -7.10 17.88
CA GLU A 42 -3.95 -8.47 17.70
C GLU A 42 -3.41 -9.09 16.39
N ILE A 43 -3.40 -8.31 15.30
CA ILE A 43 -2.79 -8.71 14.03
C ILE A 43 -1.30 -9.00 14.21
N ASP A 44 -0.56 -8.11 14.86
CA ASP A 44 0.88 -8.30 15.11
C ASP A 44 1.14 -9.56 15.95
N ALA A 45 0.32 -9.81 16.97
CA ALA A 45 0.44 -11.00 17.80
C ALA A 45 0.11 -12.29 17.02
N LEU A 46 -0.91 -12.25 16.16
CA LEU A 46 -1.26 -13.39 15.29
C LEU A 46 -0.18 -13.65 14.25
N SER A 47 0.36 -12.60 13.62
CA SER A 47 1.48 -12.72 12.67
C SER A 47 2.69 -13.36 13.32
N THR A 48 3.04 -12.96 14.55
CA THR A 48 4.13 -13.57 15.30
C THR A 48 3.88 -15.07 15.53
N ARG A 49 2.65 -15.43 15.93
CA ARG A 49 2.28 -16.86 16.16
C ARG A 49 2.33 -17.67 14.87
N VAL A 50 1.87 -17.12 13.75
CA VAL A 50 1.97 -17.78 12.44
C VAL A 50 3.43 -18.01 12.07
N ASN A 51 4.30 -16.99 12.25
CA ASN A 51 5.74 -17.13 12.01
C ASN A 51 6.39 -18.21 12.86
N ASP A 52 6.05 -18.30 14.14
CA ASP A 52 6.58 -19.31 15.06
C ASP A 52 6.11 -20.73 14.70
N LEU A 53 4.84 -20.86 14.30
CA LEU A 53 4.30 -22.13 13.82
C LEU A 53 4.94 -22.56 12.49
N SER A 54 5.14 -21.63 11.56
CA SER A 54 5.81 -21.89 10.29
C SER A 54 7.25 -22.38 10.50
N LYS A 55 8.04 -21.70 11.37
CA LYS A 55 9.38 -22.15 11.75
C LYS A 55 9.39 -23.53 12.40
N THR A 56 8.37 -23.85 13.18
CA THR A 56 8.25 -25.17 13.84
C THR A 56 7.96 -26.25 12.80
N LEU A 57 7.13 -25.98 11.82
CA LEU A 57 6.84 -26.88 10.70
C LEU A 57 8.05 -27.09 9.82
N ASP A 58 8.79 -26.01 9.47
CA ASP A 58 10.03 -26.08 8.69
C ASP A 58 11.11 -26.89 9.40
N SER A 59 11.18 -26.79 10.74
CA SER A 59 12.14 -27.57 11.53
C SER A 59 11.75 -29.05 11.68
N GLN A 60 10.48 -29.42 11.53
CA GLN A 60 10.01 -30.81 11.54
C GLN A 60 10.13 -31.50 10.18
N ASN A 61 10.16 -30.73 9.09
CA ASN A 61 10.32 -31.22 7.71
C ASN A 61 11.77 -31.26 7.21
N ALA A 62 12.75 -31.04 8.10
CA ALA A 62 14.19 -30.99 7.74
C ALA A 62 14.78 -32.35 7.32
N ASP A 63 13.99 -33.40 7.17
CA ASP A 63 14.46 -34.70 6.69
C ASP A 63 13.76 -35.07 5.36
N GLY A 64 14.34 -34.57 4.27
CA GLY A 64 14.13 -35.09 2.92
C GLY A 64 13.23 -34.32 1.97
N SER A 65 13.87 -33.70 1.01
CA SER A 65 13.38 -33.14 -0.26
C SER A 65 13.10 -31.64 -0.28
N GLN A 66 14.16 -30.88 -0.55
CA GLN A 66 14.06 -29.61 -1.26
C GLN A 66 13.44 -29.88 -2.62
N ASP A 67 12.31 -29.27 -2.95
CA ASP A 67 11.99 -28.69 -4.27
C ASP A 67 10.51 -28.52 -4.61
N SER A 68 9.53 -28.81 -3.76
CA SER A 68 8.15 -28.75 -4.27
C SER A 68 7.05 -28.22 -3.30
N GLU A 69 7.34 -27.93 -2.06
CA GLU A 69 6.28 -27.66 -1.07
C GLU A 69 6.02 -26.17 -0.75
N SER A 70 6.77 -25.27 -1.36
CA SER A 70 6.55 -23.82 -1.16
C SER A 70 5.23 -23.28 -1.77
N ALA A 71 4.55 -24.04 -2.61
CA ALA A 71 3.36 -23.55 -3.31
C ALA A 71 2.04 -23.77 -2.56
N GLY A 72 2.01 -24.58 -1.51
CA GLY A 72 0.76 -25.03 -0.88
C GLY A 72 0.42 -24.41 0.49
N ASN A 73 1.41 -23.97 1.25
CA ASN A 73 1.24 -23.41 2.59
C ASN A 73 1.57 -21.91 2.71
N GLY A 74 1.58 -21.20 1.60
CA GLY A 74 2.00 -19.82 1.50
C GLY A 74 1.03 -18.81 2.15
N THR A 75 0.92 -18.85 3.46
CA THR A 75 0.28 -17.76 4.21
C THR A 75 1.22 -16.57 4.40
N MET A 76 2.52 -16.74 4.14
CA MET A 76 3.51 -15.68 4.27
C MET A 76 4.43 -15.58 3.07
N LEU A 77 4.71 -14.36 2.63
CA LEU A 77 5.82 -14.08 1.73
C LEU A 77 7.10 -13.96 2.57
N PRO A 78 8.18 -14.64 2.20
CA PRO A 78 9.44 -14.54 2.94
C PRO A 78 10.04 -13.14 2.84
N ALA A 79 10.92 -12.82 3.79
CA ALA A 79 11.82 -11.68 3.66
C ALA A 79 12.73 -11.91 2.45
N VAL A 80 12.99 -10.83 1.70
CA VAL A 80 13.84 -10.89 0.51
C VAL A 80 14.82 -9.73 0.51
N GLU A 81 15.98 -9.94 -0.09
CA GLU A 81 16.97 -8.89 -0.29
C GLU A 81 17.64 -9.01 -1.66
N GLY A 82 18.02 -7.87 -2.22
CA GLY A 82 18.69 -7.84 -3.52
C GLY A 82 18.94 -6.43 -4.02
N PRO A 83 19.62 -6.32 -5.17
CA PRO A 83 19.78 -5.04 -5.84
C PRO A 83 18.43 -4.54 -6.38
N GLY A 84 18.31 -3.23 -6.54
CA GLY A 84 17.06 -2.69 -7.05
C GLY A 84 17.04 -1.18 -7.22
N LEU A 85 15.84 -0.68 -7.49
CA LEU A 85 15.56 0.74 -7.64
C LEU A 85 14.62 1.25 -6.55
N VAL A 86 14.83 2.51 -6.18
CA VAL A 86 13.89 3.29 -5.38
C VAL A 86 13.45 4.48 -6.21
N VAL A 87 12.15 4.57 -6.47
CA VAL A 87 11.53 5.69 -7.17
C VAL A 87 10.73 6.51 -6.16
N MET A 88 10.94 7.81 -6.15
CA MET A 88 10.20 8.76 -5.31
C MET A 88 9.43 9.73 -6.18
N LEU A 89 8.14 9.87 -5.85
CA LEU A 89 7.23 10.86 -6.43
C LEU A 89 6.77 11.79 -5.31
N ASP A 90 6.75 13.08 -5.59
CA ASP A 90 6.35 14.08 -4.60
C ASP A 90 5.43 15.13 -5.23
N ASP A 91 4.57 15.70 -4.41
CA ASP A 91 3.75 16.84 -4.81
C ASP A 91 4.64 18.06 -5.08
N SER A 92 4.18 18.93 -5.96
CA SER A 92 4.89 20.17 -6.24
C SER A 92 4.82 21.12 -5.05
N PRO A 93 5.93 21.71 -4.60
CA PRO A 93 5.90 22.74 -3.56
C PRO A 93 5.18 24.03 -4.02
N LEU A 94 4.86 24.16 -5.30
CA LEU A 94 4.18 25.34 -5.86
C LEU A 94 2.67 25.33 -5.62
N TRP A 95 2.07 24.20 -5.23
CA TRP A 95 0.61 24.07 -5.06
C TRP A 95 0.04 25.06 -4.04
N GLU A 96 0.78 25.36 -2.97
CA GLU A 96 0.35 26.31 -1.93
C GLU A 96 0.17 27.74 -2.47
N ASN A 97 0.94 28.11 -3.50
CA ASN A 97 0.89 29.44 -4.13
C ASN A 97 -0.20 29.54 -5.21
N MET A 98 -0.81 28.41 -5.59
CA MET A 98 -1.85 28.34 -6.64
C MET A 98 -3.26 28.48 -6.10
N VAL A 99 -3.43 28.50 -4.79
CA VAL A 99 -4.72 28.79 -4.13
C VAL A 99 -4.80 30.31 -3.94
N ASP A 100 -5.64 30.98 -4.73
CA ASP A 100 -5.89 32.40 -4.54
C ASP A 100 -6.67 32.67 -3.25
N ALA A 101 -6.72 33.97 -2.84
CA ALA A 101 -7.41 34.41 -1.63
C ALA A 101 -8.92 34.11 -1.64
N ASN A 102 -9.50 33.74 -2.78
CA ASN A 102 -10.90 33.37 -2.96
C ASN A 102 -11.14 31.86 -3.00
N GLY A 103 -10.07 31.05 -2.87
CA GLY A 103 -10.16 29.58 -2.94
C GLY A 103 -10.44 29.05 -4.35
N SER A 104 -10.34 29.88 -5.38
CA SER A 104 -10.42 29.51 -6.78
C SER A 104 -9.04 29.01 -7.21
N SER A 105 -8.85 27.70 -7.21
CA SER A 105 -7.62 27.10 -7.66
C SER A 105 -7.61 26.92 -9.17
N ALA A 106 -6.63 27.46 -9.84
CA ALA A 106 -6.26 26.98 -11.15
C ALA A 106 -5.73 25.53 -10.96
N ASN A 107 -6.58 24.57 -11.24
CA ASN A 107 -6.24 23.14 -11.41
C ASN A 107 -5.19 22.57 -10.44
N ILE A 108 -5.48 22.61 -9.14
CA ILE A 108 -4.63 22.01 -8.08
C ILE A 108 -4.18 20.58 -8.43
N ASN A 109 -4.99 19.88 -9.22
CA ASN A 109 -4.69 18.51 -9.64
C ASN A 109 -3.41 18.39 -10.48
N ASP A 110 -2.96 19.44 -11.15
CA ASP A 110 -1.73 19.40 -11.95
C ASP A 110 -0.46 19.46 -11.07
N TYR A 111 -0.61 19.76 -9.78
CA TYR A 111 0.47 19.95 -8.82
C TYR A 111 0.60 18.82 -7.80
N VAL A 112 -0.24 17.79 -7.88
CA VAL A 112 -0.26 16.68 -6.94
C VAL A 112 -0.10 15.34 -7.66
N VAL A 113 0.54 14.39 -6.99
CA VAL A 113 0.71 13.01 -7.48
C VAL A 113 -0.63 12.28 -7.41
N HIS A 114 -0.98 11.60 -8.50
CA HIS A 114 -2.20 10.82 -8.60
C HIS A 114 -1.94 9.31 -8.55
N GLN A 115 -3.01 8.54 -8.33
CA GLN A 115 -2.98 7.08 -8.37
C GLN A 115 -2.34 6.55 -9.65
N GLN A 116 -2.72 7.10 -10.79
CA GLN A 116 -2.22 6.69 -12.11
C GLN A 116 -0.72 6.86 -12.27
N ASP A 117 -0.11 7.84 -11.63
CA ASP A 117 1.33 8.09 -11.68
C ASP A 117 2.08 7.00 -10.92
N ILE A 118 1.56 6.61 -9.76
CA ILE A 118 2.11 5.52 -8.96
C ILE A 118 1.93 4.19 -9.69
N GLU A 119 0.75 3.93 -10.28
CA GLU A 119 0.47 2.73 -11.07
C GLU A 119 1.36 2.64 -12.31
N ALA A 120 1.65 3.76 -12.97
CA ALA A 120 2.57 3.83 -14.11
C ALA A 120 3.98 3.35 -13.72
N VAL A 121 4.50 3.84 -12.60
CA VAL A 121 5.81 3.42 -12.07
C VAL A 121 5.80 1.94 -11.68
N VAL A 122 4.77 1.49 -10.97
CA VAL A 122 4.63 0.08 -10.54
C VAL A 122 4.60 -0.85 -11.75
N ASN A 123 3.80 -0.52 -12.76
CA ASN A 123 3.68 -1.33 -13.97
C ASN A 123 4.98 -1.35 -14.78
N ALA A 124 5.68 -0.21 -14.90
CA ALA A 124 6.96 -0.14 -15.58
C ALA A 124 8.03 -0.98 -14.86
N LEU A 125 8.09 -0.93 -13.52
CA LEU A 125 9.04 -1.74 -12.74
C LEU A 125 8.76 -3.25 -12.90
N TRP A 126 7.49 -3.68 -12.89
CA TRP A 126 7.12 -5.07 -13.17
C TRP A 126 7.49 -5.48 -14.59
N ALA A 127 7.21 -4.64 -15.59
CA ALA A 127 7.60 -4.89 -16.99
C ALA A 127 9.13 -4.97 -17.15
N GLY A 128 9.88 -4.24 -16.31
CA GLY A 128 11.35 -4.26 -16.26
C GLY A 128 11.94 -5.46 -15.54
N GLY A 129 11.10 -6.39 -15.05
CA GLY A 129 11.52 -7.64 -14.40
C GLY A 129 11.67 -7.55 -12.89
N ALA A 130 11.01 -6.61 -12.22
CA ALA A 130 10.96 -6.60 -10.75
C ALA A 130 10.46 -7.95 -10.23
N GLU A 131 11.13 -8.50 -9.23
CA GLU A 131 10.77 -9.77 -8.57
C GLU A 131 9.99 -9.53 -7.29
N SER A 132 10.22 -8.39 -6.67
CA SER A 132 9.57 -7.97 -5.44
C SER A 132 9.48 -6.47 -5.37
N MET A 133 8.37 -5.96 -4.84
CA MET A 133 8.12 -4.52 -4.76
C MET A 133 7.47 -4.14 -3.44
N GLN A 134 7.76 -2.93 -3.00
CA GLN A 134 7.19 -2.31 -1.81
C GLN A 134 6.82 -0.87 -2.12
N ILE A 135 5.60 -0.47 -1.78
CA ILE A 135 5.16 0.93 -1.82
C ILE A 135 5.08 1.41 -0.38
N MET A 136 5.81 2.46 -0.05
CA MET A 136 5.99 2.95 1.33
C MET A 136 6.55 1.84 2.23
N ASP A 137 5.76 1.37 3.20
CA ASP A 137 6.08 0.23 4.08
C ASP A 137 5.26 -1.03 3.75
N GLN A 138 4.52 -1.04 2.62
CA GLN A 138 3.65 -2.16 2.26
C GLN A 138 4.21 -2.98 1.10
N ARG A 139 4.39 -4.28 1.33
CA ARG A 139 4.72 -5.21 0.26
C ARG A 139 3.62 -5.25 -0.79
N VAL A 140 3.98 -5.13 -2.06
CA VAL A 140 3.02 -5.25 -3.17
C VAL A 140 2.71 -6.72 -3.41
N LEU A 141 1.43 -7.06 -3.33
CA LEU A 141 0.86 -8.38 -3.56
C LEU A 141 0.07 -8.34 -4.87
N PHE A 142 -0.29 -9.51 -5.39
CA PHE A 142 -1.11 -9.63 -6.61
C PHE A 142 -2.50 -8.98 -6.49
N ASN A 143 -3.01 -8.84 -5.27
CA ASN A 143 -4.29 -8.21 -4.96
C ASN A 143 -4.14 -6.80 -4.36
N SER A 144 -2.93 -6.24 -4.33
CA SER A 144 -2.71 -4.88 -3.87
C SER A 144 -3.36 -3.90 -4.83
N ALA A 145 -4.16 -2.98 -4.29
CA ALA A 145 -4.78 -1.91 -5.04
C ALA A 145 -4.32 -0.56 -4.47
N VAL A 146 -3.78 0.26 -5.35
CA VAL A 146 -3.45 1.66 -5.08
C VAL A 146 -4.70 2.48 -5.29
N ARG A 147 -5.09 3.31 -4.33
CA ARG A 147 -6.23 4.23 -4.45
C ARG A 147 -5.86 5.58 -3.89
N CYS A 148 -6.27 6.65 -4.55
CA CYS A 148 -6.17 8.00 -4.03
C CYS A 148 -7.52 8.53 -3.55
N SER A 149 -7.48 9.33 -2.49
CA SER A 149 -8.59 10.13 -2.02
C SER A 149 -8.05 11.54 -1.74
N GLY A 150 -8.21 12.45 -2.72
CA GLY A 150 -7.43 13.67 -2.77
C GLY A 150 -5.95 13.36 -3.00
N ASN A 151 -5.06 14.03 -2.28
CA ASN A 151 -3.61 13.78 -2.30
C ASN A 151 -3.15 12.68 -1.31
N VAL A 152 -4.07 11.89 -0.77
CA VAL A 152 -3.77 10.80 0.16
C VAL A 152 -3.85 9.47 -0.58
N LEU A 153 -2.76 8.70 -0.54
CA LEU A 153 -2.70 7.35 -1.04
C LEU A 153 -3.28 6.39 0.00
N LEU A 154 -4.22 5.57 -0.41
CA LEU A 154 -4.76 4.46 0.37
C LEU A 154 -4.21 3.15 -0.20
N LEU A 155 -3.45 2.41 0.60
CA LEU A 155 -2.86 1.12 0.25
C LEU A 155 -3.06 0.15 1.41
N GLN A 156 -3.69 -0.99 1.16
CA GLN A 156 -3.94 -2.04 2.16
C GLN A 156 -4.54 -1.51 3.48
N GLY A 157 -5.46 -0.54 3.37
CA GLY A 157 -6.14 0.07 4.52
C GLY A 157 -5.34 1.14 5.26
N LYS A 158 -4.09 1.40 4.90
CA LYS A 158 -3.26 2.49 5.43
C LYS A 158 -3.31 3.71 4.51
N LYS A 159 -3.19 4.89 5.11
CA LYS A 159 -3.13 6.18 4.40
C LYS A 159 -1.71 6.71 4.41
N TYR A 160 -1.25 7.20 3.26
CA TYR A 160 0.06 7.79 3.08
C TYR A 160 -0.05 9.14 2.41
N SER A 161 0.82 10.05 2.80
CA SER A 161 1.00 11.37 2.18
C SER A 161 2.31 11.39 1.39
N PRO A 162 2.46 12.28 0.41
CA PRO A 162 3.72 12.48 -0.29
C PRO A 162 4.89 12.81 0.68
N PRO A 163 6.15 12.51 0.32
CA PRO A 163 6.58 11.85 -0.89
C PRO A 163 6.28 10.35 -0.90
N PHE A 164 5.84 9.83 -2.06
CA PHE A 164 5.55 8.40 -2.24
C PHE A 164 6.80 7.66 -2.69
N LYS A 165 7.19 6.65 -1.94
CA LYS A 165 8.36 5.81 -2.21
C LYS A 165 7.94 4.45 -2.74
N ILE A 166 8.46 4.09 -3.91
CA ILE A 166 8.29 2.78 -4.54
C ILE A 166 9.67 2.14 -4.61
N SER A 167 9.83 0.98 -4.00
CA SER A 167 11.09 0.23 -3.99
C SER A 167 10.88 -1.11 -4.69
N ALA A 168 11.76 -1.47 -5.61
CA ALA A 168 11.69 -2.73 -6.35
C ALA A 168 13.03 -3.45 -6.36
N ILE A 169 13.03 -4.74 -6.03
CA ILE A 169 14.16 -5.64 -6.17
C ILE A 169 14.05 -6.34 -7.52
N GLY A 170 15.14 -6.37 -8.29
CA GLY A 170 15.19 -6.97 -9.61
C GLY A 170 16.35 -6.46 -10.46
N PRO A 171 16.37 -6.77 -11.78
CA PRO A 171 17.41 -6.34 -12.70
C PRO A 171 17.36 -4.82 -12.88
N VAL A 172 18.32 -4.13 -12.27
CA VAL A 172 18.38 -2.64 -12.21
C VAL A 172 18.29 -2.02 -13.60
N GLU A 173 19.09 -2.51 -14.55
CA GLU A 173 19.11 -1.99 -15.93
C GLU A 173 17.78 -2.23 -16.66
N GLY A 174 17.17 -3.41 -16.47
CA GLY A 174 15.86 -3.75 -17.05
C GLY A 174 14.76 -2.83 -16.53
N MET A 175 14.72 -2.63 -15.23
CA MET A 175 13.75 -1.74 -14.57
C MET A 175 13.95 -0.28 -14.98
N ARG A 176 15.20 0.19 -15.04
CA ARG A 176 15.51 1.56 -15.50
C ARG A 176 15.04 1.77 -16.94
N LYS A 177 15.40 0.84 -17.84
CA LYS A 177 14.97 0.90 -19.23
C LYS A 177 13.44 0.92 -19.35
N ALA A 178 12.73 0.10 -18.59
CA ALA A 178 11.27 0.06 -18.61
C ALA A 178 10.63 1.37 -18.10
N LEU A 179 11.23 2.03 -17.08
CA LEU A 179 10.80 3.36 -16.65
C LEU A 179 11.00 4.43 -17.74
N ASP A 180 12.09 4.33 -18.51
CA ASP A 180 12.39 5.30 -19.57
C ASP A 180 11.56 5.04 -20.84
N ASP A 181 11.20 3.79 -21.12
CA ASP A 181 10.38 3.39 -22.28
C ASP A 181 8.87 3.55 -22.04
N SER A 182 8.42 3.71 -20.77
CA SER A 182 6.99 3.84 -20.45
C SER A 182 6.45 5.20 -20.88
N GLU A 183 5.39 5.19 -21.70
CA GLU A 183 4.68 6.37 -22.13
C GLU A 183 4.05 7.11 -20.95
N GLU A 184 3.43 6.38 -20.01
CA GLU A 184 2.76 6.93 -18.84
C GLU A 184 3.77 7.62 -17.90
N VAL A 185 4.94 7.00 -17.68
CA VAL A 185 6.03 7.63 -16.91
C VAL A 185 6.58 8.87 -17.64
N SER A 186 6.65 8.84 -18.97
CA SER A 186 7.04 10.00 -19.77
C SER A 186 6.05 11.16 -19.61
N ILE A 187 4.75 10.88 -19.58
CA ILE A 187 3.71 11.88 -19.29
C ILE A 187 3.93 12.48 -17.90
N TYR A 188 4.13 11.64 -16.86
CA TYR A 188 4.44 12.16 -15.53
C TYR A 188 5.67 13.06 -15.51
N LYS A 189 6.76 12.70 -16.21
CA LYS A 189 7.98 13.51 -16.33
C LYS A 189 7.72 14.87 -17.02
N GLN A 190 6.71 14.97 -17.90
CA GLN A 190 6.28 16.26 -18.46
C GLN A 190 5.62 17.13 -17.38
N TYR A 191 4.81 16.56 -16.50
CA TYR A 191 4.23 17.25 -15.34
C TYR A 191 5.31 17.69 -14.34
N VAL A 192 6.33 16.85 -14.10
CA VAL A 192 7.52 17.26 -13.32
C VAL A 192 8.14 18.52 -13.88
N SER A 193 8.32 18.58 -15.20
CA SER A 193 8.94 19.74 -15.87
C SER A 193 8.04 20.97 -15.91
N ALA A 194 6.73 20.79 -16.07
CA ALA A 194 5.77 21.89 -16.23
C ALA A 194 5.30 22.46 -14.89
N PHE A 195 5.10 21.63 -13.89
CA PHE A 195 4.44 21.99 -12.63
C PHE A 195 5.33 21.79 -11.39
N GLY A 196 6.54 21.24 -11.56
CA GLY A 196 7.50 21.08 -10.47
C GLY A 196 7.21 19.92 -9.52
N LEU A 197 6.54 18.86 -10.02
CA LEU A 197 6.38 17.62 -9.26
C LEU A 197 7.74 16.97 -8.96
N GLY A 198 7.84 16.23 -7.87
CA GLY A 198 9.04 15.50 -7.49
C GLY A 198 9.21 14.21 -8.28
N TRP A 199 10.40 13.97 -8.80
CA TRP A 199 10.82 12.73 -9.44
C TRP A 199 12.26 12.42 -9.11
N GLN A 200 12.49 11.28 -8.46
CA GLN A 200 13.85 10.81 -8.15
C GLN A 200 13.91 9.29 -8.34
N VAL A 201 15.00 8.80 -8.92
CA VAL A 201 15.28 7.38 -9.08
C VAL A 201 16.67 7.10 -8.55
N ASP A 202 16.74 6.26 -7.51
CA ASP A 202 17.98 5.84 -6.87
C ASP A 202 18.24 4.35 -7.11
N GLU A 203 19.47 4.00 -7.48
CA GLU A 203 19.92 2.62 -7.49
C GLU A 203 20.41 2.21 -6.09
N LYS A 204 20.04 1.01 -5.69
CA LYS A 204 20.50 0.42 -4.45
C LYS A 204 21.12 -0.94 -4.73
N THR A 205 22.32 -1.14 -4.22
CA THR A 205 23.01 -2.44 -4.30
C THR A 205 22.35 -3.50 -3.45
N LYS A 206 21.63 -3.07 -2.41
CA LYS A 206 20.92 -3.94 -1.49
C LYS A 206 19.67 -3.23 -0.96
N LEU A 207 18.52 -3.73 -1.31
CA LEU A 207 17.22 -3.46 -0.68
C LEU A 207 16.86 -4.67 0.17
N HIS A 208 16.14 -4.44 1.25
CA HIS A 208 15.59 -5.48 2.11
C HIS A 208 14.11 -5.23 2.31
N PHE A 209 13.30 -6.27 2.12
CA PHE A 209 11.87 -6.27 2.42
C PHE A 209 11.58 -7.37 3.42
N ASP A 210 10.92 -7.00 4.51
CA ASP A 210 10.53 -7.94 5.56
C ASP A 210 9.52 -8.99 5.05
N ALA A 211 9.46 -10.11 5.77
CA ALA A 211 8.40 -11.08 5.56
C ALA A 211 7.03 -10.44 5.84
N THR A 212 6.04 -10.80 5.05
CA THR A 212 4.68 -10.27 5.21
C THR A 212 3.66 -11.35 4.95
N ASP A 213 2.49 -11.23 5.58
CA ASP A 213 1.38 -12.13 5.34
C ASP A 213 0.91 -11.99 3.88
N ALA A 214 0.91 -13.10 3.14
CA ALA A 214 0.19 -13.16 1.89
C ALA A 214 -1.30 -13.21 2.23
N LEU A 215 -2.04 -12.14 1.90
CA LEU A 215 -3.49 -12.10 2.07
C LEU A 215 -4.15 -13.05 1.07
N GLN A 216 -4.00 -14.35 1.30
CA GLN A 216 -4.70 -15.36 0.52
C GLN A 216 -5.99 -15.72 1.25
N GLN A 217 -7.11 -15.50 0.57
CA GLN A 217 -8.36 -16.06 1.03
C GLN A 217 -8.32 -17.58 0.80
N PRO A 218 -8.74 -18.40 1.78
CA PRO A 218 -8.83 -19.85 1.58
C PRO A 218 -9.76 -20.14 0.40
N LEU A 219 -9.37 -21.09 -0.45
CA LEU A 219 -10.17 -21.52 -1.60
C LEU A 219 -11.48 -22.12 -1.11
N GLN A 220 -12.62 -21.54 -1.50
CA GLN A 220 -13.96 -22.05 -1.14
C GLN A 220 -14.56 -22.93 -2.24
N TYR A 221 -14.23 -22.65 -3.50
CA TYR A 221 -14.86 -23.29 -4.66
C TYR A 221 -13.84 -23.99 -5.58
N ALA A 222 -12.56 -23.65 -5.46
CA ALA A 222 -11.49 -24.29 -6.19
C ALA A 222 -10.75 -25.31 -5.31
N LYS A 223 -10.22 -26.37 -5.93
CA LYS A 223 -9.33 -27.34 -5.29
C LYS A 223 -8.01 -27.35 -6.02
N ALA A 224 -6.91 -27.45 -5.28
CA ALA A 224 -5.61 -27.72 -5.89
C ALA A 224 -5.66 -29.11 -6.56
N LEU A 225 -5.18 -29.20 -7.79
CA LEU A 225 -4.99 -30.50 -8.42
C LEU A 225 -3.70 -31.11 -7.85
N GLU A 226 -3.81 -32.28 -7.25
CA GLU A 226 -2.62 -33.07 -6.93
C GLU A 226 -1.94 -33.46 -8.24
N ASN A 227 -0.64 -33.19 -8.35
CA ASN A 227 0.16 -33.65 -9.46
C ASN A 227 0.20 -35.19 -9.40
N ASP A 228 -0.56 -35.84 -10.27
CA ASP A 228 -0.46 -37.29 -10.49
C ASP A 228 0.95 -37.61 -11.01
N LYS A 229 1.88 -37.91 -10.10
CA LYS A 229 3.22 -38.43 -10.43
C LYS A 229 3.18 -39.91 -10.87
N ASN A 230 1.98 -40.47 -11.12
CA ASN A 230 1.79 -41.84 -11.59
C ASN A 230 1.04 -41.88 -12.92
N GLY A 231 1.63 -41.30 -13.94
CA GLY A 231 1.17 -41.39 -15.30
C GLY A 231 2.30 -41.78 -16.22
N ASP A 232 2.31 -43.10 -16.54
CA ASP A 232 2.88 -43.65 -17.75
C ASP A 232 4.25 -44.29 -17.70
N SER A 233 4.18 -45.55 -17.29
CA SER A 233 5.17 -46.56 -17.68
C SER A 233 4.42 -47.79 -18.17
N GLN A 234 3.59 -47.75 -19.24
CA GLN A 234 3.18 -48.92 -20.01
C GLN A 234 2.51 -48.49 -21.31
N GLU A 235 3.30 -48.36 -22.38
CA GLU A 235 2.91 -48.81 -23.70
C GLU A 235 4.18 -49.07 -24.51
N GLY A 236 4.48 -50.35 -24.63
CA GLY A 236 5.56 -50.88 -25.43
C GLY A 236 5.43 -52.40 -25.56
N LYS A 237 4.43 -52.85 -26.30
CA LYS A 237 4.48 -54.13 -26.99
C LYS A 237 3.53 -54.14 -28.16
#